data_bff2031b86ca61f2242ddba0349a8391
#
_entry.id   bff2031b86ca61f2242ddba0349a8391
#
_cell.length_a   1.000
_cell.length_b   1.000
_cell.length_c   1.000
_cell.angle_alpha   90.00
_cell.angle_beta   90.00
_cell.angle_gamma   90.00
#
_symmetry.space_group_name_H-M   'P 1'
#
loop_
_entity.id
_entity.type
_entity.pdbx_description
1 polymer ?
#
loop_
_entity_poly.entity_id
_entity_poly.type
_entity_poly.pdbx_seq_one_letter_code
_entity_poly.pdbx_strand_id
1 'polypeptide(L)'
;MNMRRNYILNAMLCLMLVAFTACNDGKKKEEEKADKESKEMKADQKEEMAKEKEEKQATIAELAMETESLSTLVTALKSAELAAMFNEPGSYTVFAPTNDAFGKLPKGTVDNLLKPENKETLQNVLKYHVVASEIMSGDLVKKIKSNDGSFSFSTVAGAEMTAMLKDGKVMLKDGAGNMAEVVKADVDASNGVVHVINAVVMAE
;
A
#
# COMPACT_ATOMS: atom_id res chain seq x y z
N MET A 1 -12.54 31.11 -8.86
CA MET A 1 -13.84 31.40 -9.46
C MET A 1 -14.02 30.49 -10.65
N ASN A 2 -14.58 29.32 -10.42
CA ASN A 2 -15.47 28.61 -11.33
C ASN A 2 -15.86 27.26 -10.73
N MET A 3 -17.03 27.29 -10.14
CA MET A 3 -17.78 26.09 -9.76
C MET A 3 -18.21 25.36 -11.03
N ARG A 4 -17.93 24.07 -11.11
CA ARG A 4 -18.70 23.17 -11.96
C ARG A 4 -19.42 22.17 -11.09
N ARG A 5 -20.65 22.46 -10.89
CA ARG A 5 -21.72 21.75 -10.20
C ARG A 5 -22.04 20.49 -10.98
N ASN A 6 -21.96 19.38 -10.29
CA ASN A 6 -22.47 18.10 -10.76
C ASN A 6 -23.98 18.13 -10.79
N TYR A 7 -24.56 18.12 -11.98
CA TYR A 7 -25.96 17.80 -12.20
C TYR A 7 -26.04 16.33 -12.62
N ILE A 8 -26.31 15.48 -11.68
CA ILE A 8 -26.96 14.21 -11.98
C ILE A 8 -28.08 14.07 -10.97
N LEU A 9 -29.21 14.62 -11.34
CA LEU A 9 -30.45 14.33 -10.65
C LEU A 9 -31.51 14.14 -11.73
N ASN A 10 -32.12 13.03 -11.72
CA ASN A 10 -33.48 12.72 -12.06
C ASN A 10 -33.62 11.49 -12.94
N ALA A 11 -33.72 10.39 -12.28
CA ALA A 11 -34.46 9.27 -12.82
C ALA A 11 -35.92 9.39 -12.37
N MET A 12 -36.68 9.70 -13.24
CA MET A 12 -38.06 9.70 -13.54
C MET A 12 -38.86 8.62 -12.80
N LEU A 13 -39.68 9.10 -11.85
CA LEU A 13 -40.75 8.34 -11.24
C LEU A 13 -41.93 8.27 -12.24
N CYS A 14 -42.02 7.24 -13.03
CA CYS A 14 -43.21 6.93 -13.83
C CYS A 14 -44.17 6.09 -13.00
N LEU A 15 -45.15 6.76 -12.43
CA LEU A 15 -46.36 6.18 -11.86
C LEU A 15 -47.27 5.77 -13.01
N MET A 16 -47.37 4.49 -13.34
CA MET A 16 -48.46 3.96 -14.15
C MET A 16 -49.38 3.11 -13.29
N LEU A 17 -50.51 3.73 -12.95
CA LEU A 17 -51.70 3.04 -12.52
C LEU A 17 -52.30 2.33 -13.72
N VAL A 18 -52.27 1.01 -13.70
CA VAL A 18 -53.09 0.18 -14.57
C VAL A 18 -53.98 -0.67 -13.68
N ALA A 19 -55.24 -0.30 -13.65
CA ALA A 19 -56.30 -1.11 -13.10
C ALA A 19 -56.48 -2.34 -14.01
N PHE A 20 -56.28 -3.54 -13.44
CA PHE A 20 -56.71 -4.80 -14.10
C PHE A 20 -57.72 -5.49 -13.24
N THR A 21 -58.93 -5.60 -13.82
CA THR A 21 -59.96 -6.52 -13.41
C THR A 21 -59.60 -7.95 -13.82
N ALA A 22 -59.77 -8.85 -12.88
CA ALA A 22 -60.07 -10.25 -12.91
C ALA A 22 -59.70 -11.09 -14.16
N CYS A 23 -58.90 -12.15 -13.98
CA CYS A 23 -59.34 -13.53 -14.10
C CYS A 23 -58.19 -14.50 -13.73
N ASN A 24 -58.58 -15.39 -12.89
CA ASN A 24 -57.89 -16.57 -12.37
C ASN A 24 -57.31 -17.43 -13.48
N ASP A 25 -56.04 -17.75 -13.37
CA ASP A 25 -55.32 -18.99 -13.71
C ASP A 25 -53.86 -18.70 -14.06
N GLY A 26 -52.91 -19.16 -13.26
CA GLY A 26 -51.47 -19.01 -13.60
C GLY A 26 -50.46 -18.79 -12.48
N LYS A 27 -50.76 -19.29 -11.27
CA LYS A 27 -49.90 -19.09 -10.08
C LYS A 27 -48.57 -19.86 -10.06
N LYS A 28 -48.08 -20.33 -11.19
CA LYS A 28 -46.85 -21.18 -11.26
C LYS A 28 -45.75 -20.61 -12.15
N LYS A 29 -45.93 -19.44 -12.76
CA LYS A 29 -44.95 -18.84 -13.70
C LYS A 29 -44.32 -17.55 -13.24
N GLU A 30 -44.88 -16.90 -12.18
CA GLU A 30 -44.36 -15.64 -11.66
C GLU A 30 -43.30 -15.84 -10.59
N GLU A 31 -43.33 -16.91 -9.83
CA GLU A 31 -42.30 -17.22 -8.83
C GLU A 31 -40.94 -17.61 -9.48
N GLU A 32 -40.96 -18.22 -10.65
CA GLU A 32 -39.75 -18.63 -11.37
C GLU A 32 -39.04 -17.45 -12.06
N LYS A 33 -39.77 -16.34 -12.33
CA LYS A 33 -39.21 -15.12 -12.90
C LYS A 33 -38.59 -14.19 -11.84
N ALA A 34 -39.19 -14.13 -10.65
CA ALA A 34 -38.69 -13.32 -9.54
C ALA A 34 -37.36 -13.88 -8.96
N ASP A 35 -37.22 -15.22 -8.92
CA ASP A 35 -35.98 -15.87 -8.48
C ASP A 35 -34.84 -15.77 -9.50
N LYS A 36 -35.14 -15.64 -10.82
CA LYS A 36 -34.11 -15.42 -11.81
C LYS A 36 -33.59 -13.98 -11.80
N GLU A 37 -34.49 -13.02 -11.68
CA GLU A 37 -34.15 -11.59 -11.67
C GLU A 37 -33.35 -11.20 -10.42
N SER A 38 -33.67 -11.79 -9.26
CA SER A 38 -32.91 -11.59 -8.02
C SER A 38 -31.56 -12.31 -7.99
N LYS A 39 -31.38 -13.36 -8.79
CA LYS A 39 -30.07 -14.02 -8.96
C LYS A 39 -29.16 -13.28 -9.94
N GLU A 40 -29.72 -12.72 -11.02
CA GLU A 40 -28.94 -11.90 -11.96
C GLU A 40 -28.48 -10.60 -11.32
N MET A 41 -29.34 -9.88 -10.58
CA MET A 41 -28.92 -8.68 -9.86
C MET A 41 -27.83 -8.91 -8.79
N LYS A 42 -27.82 -10.08 -8.15
CA LYS A 42 -26.76 -10.46 -7.21
C LYS A 42 -25.47 -10.91 -7.88
N ALA A 43 -25.55 -11.40 -9.12
CA ALA A 43 -24.39 -11.77 -9.92
C ALA A 43 -23.69 -10.50 -10.46
N ASP A 44 -24.45 -9.55 -11.00
CA ASP A 44 -23.93 -8.28 -11.52
C ASP A 44 -23.29 -7.42 -10.42
N GLN A 45 -23.93 -7.34 -9.23
CA GLN A 45 -23.33 -6.63 -8.08
C GLN A 45 -22.05 -7.28 -7.57
N LYS A 46 -21.92 -8.62 -7.66
CA LYS A 46 -20.71 -9.33 -7.25
C LYS A 46 -19.59 -9.15 -8.29
N GLU A 47 -19.95 -9.04 -9.58
CA GLU A 47 -19.00 -8.82 -10.65
C GLU A 47 -18.50 -7.37 -10.69
N GLU A 48 -19.37 -6.40 -10.38
CA GLU A 48 -19.02 -4.98 -10.25
C GLU A 48 -18.11 -4.73 -9.04
N MET A 49 -18.41 -5.34 -7.87
CA MET A 49 -17.55 -5.29 -6.69
C MET A 49 -16.23 -6.04 -6.88
N ALA A 50 -16.17 -7.07 -7.73
CA ALA A 50 -14.94 -7.76 -8.08
C ALA A 50 -14.09 -6.92 -9.05
N LYS A 51 -14.71 -6.24 -10.02
CA LYS A 51 -14.04 -5.33 -10.96
C LYS A 51 -13.51 -4.06 -10.26
N GLU A 52 -14.27 -3.51 -9.30
CA GLU A 52 -13.81 -2.37 -8.50
C GLU A 52 -12.59 -2.72 -7.61
N LYS A 53 -12.45 -4.00 -7.26
CA LYS A 53 -11.29 -4.51 -6.52
C LYS A 53 -10.07 -4.77 -7.42
N GLU A 54 -10.27 -5.04 -8.71
CA GLU A 54 -9.18 -5.25 -9.68
C GLU A 54 -8.57 -3.94 -10.21
N GLU A 55 -9.30 -2.82 -10.16
CA GLU A 55 -8.78 -1.50 -10.59
C GLU A 55 -8.16 -0.66 -9.46
N LYS A 56 -8.35 -1.02 -8.20
CA LYS A 56 -7.77 -0.30 -7.07
C LYS A 56 -6.44 -0.94 -6.67
N GLN A 57 -5.35 -0.38 -7.18
CA GLN A 57 -4.01 -0.74 -6.76
C GLN A 57 -3.91 -0.63 -5.22
N ALA A 58 -3.38 -1.68 -4.57
CA ALA A 58 -3.24 -1.74 -3.12
C ALA A 58 -2.35 -0.61 -2.59
N THR A 59 -2.65 -0.11 -1.42
CA THR A 59 -1.78 0.84 -0.72
C THR A 59 -0.50 0.14 -0.25
N ILE A 60 0.53 0.92 0.10
CA ILE A 60 1.77 0.38 0.69
C ILE A 60 1.48 -0.49 1.91
N ALA A 61 0.51 -0.08 2.76
CA ALA A 61 0.13 -0.85 3.94
C ALA A 61 -0.57 -2.18 3.59
N GLU A 62 -1.49 -2.17 2.64
CA GLU A 62 -2.17 -3.38 2.15
C GLU A 62 -1.19 -4.35 1.51
N LEU A 63 -0.30 -3.85 0.66
CA LEU A 63 0.73 -4.64 0.00
C LEU A 63 1.71 -5.28 0.99
N ALA A 64 2.09 -4.55 2.04
CA ALA A 64 2.91 -5.10 3.12
C ALA A 64 2.18 -6.21 3.89
N MET A 65 0.87 -6.07 4.12
CA MET A 65 0.04 -7.09 4.80
C MET A 65 -0.13 -8.35 3.95
N GLU A 66 -0.19 -8.25 2.64
CA GLU A 66 -0.30 -9.37 1.71
C GLU A 66 1.04 -10.11 1.51
N THR A 67 2.15 -9.48 1.88
CA THR A 67 3.49 -10.03 1.69
C THR A 67 3.97 -10.72 2.97
N GLU A 68 3.96 -12.05 3.01
CA GLU A 68 4.38 -12.86 4.18
C GLU A 68 5.77 -12.50 4.70
N SER A 69 6.72 -12.21 3.80
CA SER A 69 8.10 -11.84 4.17
C SER A 69 8.22 -10.48 4.86
N LEU A 70 7.14 -9.68 4.94
CA LEU A 70 7.08 -8.37 5.58
C LEU A 70 6.23 -8.37 6.87
N SER A 71 5.82 -9.52 7.38
CA SER A 71 4.93 -9.64 8.55
C SER A 71 5.48 -8.97 9.81
N THR A 72 6.79 -9.02 10.03
CA THR A 72 7.47 -8.32 11.14
C THR A 72 7.36 -6.79 10.98
N LEU A 73 7.55 -6.28 9.76
CA LEU A 73 7.38 -4.87 9.44
C LEU A 73 5.93 -4.41 9.72
N VAL A 74 4.94 -5.19 9.30
CA VAL A 74 3.51 -4.91 9.56
C VAL A 74 3.23 -4.83 11.06
N THR A 75 3.80 -5.75 11.84
CA THR A 75 3.68 -5.72 13.31
C THR A 75 4.31 -4.45 13.88
N ALA A 76 5.49 -4.07 13.40
CA ALA A 76 6.16 -2.84 13.80
C ALA A 76 5.35 -1.58 13.45
N LEU A 77 4.77 -1.50 12.25
CA LEU A 77 3.91 -0.40 11.82
C LEU A 77 2.66 -0.26 12.70
N LYS A 78 2.04 -1.38 13.08
CA LYS A 78 0.89 -1.39 13.99
C LYS A 78 1.29 -0.94 15.39
N SER A 79 2.40 -1.42 15.94
CA SER A 79 2.91 -1.04 17.26
C SER A 79 3.32 0.42 17.33
N ALA A 80 3.84 0.97 16.24
CA ALA A 80 4.20 2.38 16.10
C ALA A 80 3.00 3.31 15.84
N GLU A 81 1.81 2.75 15.56
CA GLU A 81 0.60 3.48 15.12
C GLU A 81 0.83 4.30 13.83
N LEU A 82 1.72 3.85 12.97
CA LEU A 82 2.03 4.50 11.69
C LEU A 82 1.28 3.89 10.49
N ALA A 83 0.48 2.86 10.71
CA ALA A 83 -0.26 2.20 9.63
C ALA A 83 -1.18 3.16 8.85
N ALA A 84 -1.73 4.19 9.51
CA ALA A 84 -2.56 5.21 8.88
C ALA A 84 -1.77 6.02 7.83
N MET A 85 -0.53 6.41 8.15
CA MET A 85 0.35 7.18 7.25
C MET A 85 0.60 6.45 5.92
N PHE A 86 0.69 5.12 5.95
CA PHE A 86 0.92 4.30 4.75
C PHE A 86 -0.37 3.96 3.98
N ASN A 87 -1.52 4.43 4.46
CA ASN A 87 -2.79 4.40 3.75
C ASN A 87 -3.19 5.76 3.17
N GLU A 88 -2.49 6.84 3.57
CA GLU A 88 -2.78 8.18 3.06
C GLU A 88 -2.33 8.33 1.60
N PRO A 89 -3.06 9.11 0.80
CA PRO A 89 -2.63 9.47 -0.55
C PRO A 89 -1.30 10.22 -0.51
N GLY A 90 -0.38 9.86 -1.38
CA GLY A 90 0.93 10.48 -1.44
C GLY A 90 1.81 9.84 -2.51
N SER A 91 3.05 10.25 -2.55
CA SER A 91 4.09 9.65 -3.38
C SER A 91 5.26 9.31 -2.47
N TYR A 92 5.22 8.11 -1.90
CA TYR A 92 6.23 7.65 -0.95
C TYR A 92 7.12 6.58 -1.58
N THR A 93 8.38 6.53 -1.16
CA THR A 93 9.23 5.36 -1.37
C THR A 93 9.50 4.72 -0.04
N VAL A 94 9.18 3.45 0.09
CA VAL A 94 9.37 2.67 1.31
C VAL A 94 10.41 1.59 1.08
N PHE A 95 11.46 1.61 1.87
CA PHE A 95 12.46 0.54 1.94
C PHE A 95 12.02 -0.48 2.98
N ALA A 96 11.35 -1.55 2.55
CA ALA A 96 10.72 -2.55 3.40
C ALA A 96 11.70 -3.68 3.78
N PRO A 97 12.19 -3.77 5.03
CA PRO A 97 13.04 -4.86 5.47
C PRO A 97 12.23 -6.16 5.61
N THR A 98 12.80 -7.26 5.12
CA THR A 98 12.21 -8.59 5.26
C THR A 98 12.28 -9.11 6.71
N ASN A 99 11.53 -10.17 7.01
CA ASN A 99 11.63 -10.86 8.30
C ASN A 99 13.07 -11.32 8.59
N ASP A 100 13.78 -11.80 7.56
CA ASP A 100 15.20 -12.17 7.67
C ASP A 100 16.10 -10.97 8.00
N ALA A 101 15.74 -9.76 7.49
CA ALA A 101 16.46 -8.54 7.82
C ALA A 101 16.36 -8.22 9.31
N PHE A 102 15.18 -8.36 9.90
CA PHE A 102 15.00 -8.24 11.36
C PHE A 102 15.72 -9.33 12.13
N GLY A 103 15.78 -10.55 11.60
CA GLY A 103 16.52 -11.66 12.19
C GLY A 103 18.04 -11.45 12.28
N LYS A 104 18.61 -10.55 11.48
CA LYS A 104 20.04 -10.17 11.53
C LYS A 104 20.37 -9.20 12.65
N LEU A 105 19.36 -8.54 13.23
CA LEU A 105 19.57 -7.66 14.39
C LEU A 105 19.98 -8.48 15.62
N PRO A 106 20.71 -7.88 16.58
CA PRO A 106 21.02 -8.53 17.83
C PRO A 106 19.77 -9.07 18.52
N LYS A 107 19.89 -10.23 19.15
CA LYS A 107 18.76 -10.89 19.84
C LYS A 107 18.12 -9.95 20.86
N GLY A 108 16.82 -9.84 20.80
CA GLY A 108 16.04 -8.96 21.70
C GLY A 108 15.92 -7.50 21.23
N THR A 109 16.61 -7.08 20.18
CA THR A 109 16.47 -5.71 19.65
C THR A 109 15.07 -5.47 19.12
N VAL A 110 14.52 -6.40 18.34
CA VAL A 110 13.16 -6.29 17.80
C VAL A 110 12.13 -6.28 18.91
N ASP A 111 12.24 -7.22 19.86
CA ASP A 111 11.33 -7.30 21.00
C ASP A 111 11.39 -6.02 21.86
N ASN A 112 12.58 -5.43 21.99
CA ASN A 112 12.76 -4.20 22.74
C ASN A 112 12.14 -3.00 21.99
N LEU A 113 12.33 -2.91 20.67
CA LEU A 113 11.72 -1.86 19.83
C LEU A 113 10.19 -1.93 19.81
N LEU A 114 9.61 -3.13 19.90
CA LEU A 114 8.16 -3.32 19.92
C LEU A 114 7.49 -2.98 21.26
N LYS A 115 8.28 -2.71 22.31
CA LYS A 115 7.72 -2.30 23.60
C LYS A 115 7.11 -0.91 23.53
N PRO A 116 5.99 -0.67 24.25
CA PRO A 116 5.33 0.65 24.27
C PRO A 116 6.23 1.80 24.70
N GLU A 117 7.18 1.53 25.59
CA GLU A 117 8.18 2.49 26.09
C GLU A 117 9.16 2.96 25.00
N ASN A 118 9.36 2.18 23.96
CA ASN A 118 10.27 2.45 22.84
C ASN A 118 9.53 2.87 21.55
N LYS A 119 8.25 3.22 21.65
CA LYS A 119 7.39 3.58 20.50
C LYS A 119 8.00 4.73 19.67
N GLU A 120 8.54 5.76 20.29
CA GLU A 120 9.18 6.88 19.59
C GLU A 120 10.41 6.43 18.80
N THR A 121 11.24 5.58 19.40
CA THR A 121 12.41 5.01 18.73
C THR A 121 11.98 4.16 17.53
N LEU A 122 10.96 3.32 17.70
CA LEU A 122 10.39 2.52 16.64
C LEU A 122 9.82 3.39 15.50
N GLN A 123 9.12 4.47 15.84
CA GLN A 123 8.62 5.44 14.86
C GLN A 123 9.75 6.09 14.07
N ASN A 124 10.84 6.48 14.72
CA ASN A 124 11.99 7.07 14.07
C ASN A 124 12.66 6.08 13.11
N VAL A 125 12.85 4.83 13.53
CA VAL A 125 13.40 3.77 12.68
C VAL A 125 12.50 3.55 11.47
N LEU A 126 11.19 3.47 11.64
CA LEU A 126 10.24 3.28 10.53
C LEU A 126 10.21 4.49 9.59
N LYS A 127 10.23 5.72 10.10
CA LYS A 127 10.33 6.95 9.29
C LYS A 127 11.66 7.04 8.56
N TYR A 128 12.73 6.47 9.09
CA TYR A 128 14.03 6.39 8.42
C TYR A 128 13.99 5.51 7.17
N HIS A 129 13.08 4.53 7.12
CA HIS A 129 12.86 3.68 5.96
C HIS A 129 11.92 4.29 4.90
N VAL A 130 11.45 5.53 5.10
CA VAL A 130 10.50 6.19 4.22
C VAL A 130 11.09 7.46 3.64
N VAL A 131 10.88 7.66 2.35
CA VAL A 131 11.23 8.90 1.63
C VAL A 131 9.93 9.54 1.12
N ALA A 132 9.77 10.85 1.34
CA ALA A 132 8.60 11.62 0.91
C ALA A 132 8.71 12.03 -0.59
N SER A 133 9.09 11.07 -1.43
CA SER A 133 9.12 11.21 -2.89
C SER A 133 9.10 9.81 -3.49
N GLU A 134 8.56 9.71 -4.69
CA GLU A 134 8.60 8.47 -5.46
C GLU A 134 9.94 8.35 -6.18
N ILE A 135 10.68 7.29 -5.91
CA ILE A 135 11.99 7.00 -6.50
C ILE A 135 11.96 5.58 -7.04
N MET A 136 11.81 5.43 -8.34
CA MET A 136 11.94 4.15 -9.02
C MET A 136 13.39 3.69 -9.05
N SER A 137 13.63 2.39 -9.07
CA SER A 137 14.98 1.82 -9.10
C SER A 137 15.79 2.31 -10.30
N GLY A 138 15.15 2.46 -11.46
CA GLY A 138 15.77 2.99 -12.66
C GLY A 138 16.28 4.43 -12.49
N ASP A 139 15.52 5.28 -11.81
CA ASP A 139 15.92 6.68 -11.55
C ASP A 139 16.96 6.75 -10.44
N LEU A 140 16.87 5.87 -9.43
CA LEU A 140 17.88 5.73 -8.41
C LEU A 140 19.24 5.34 -9.02
N VAL A 141 19.26 4.36 -9.91
CA VAL A 141 20.47 3.94 -10.65
C VAL A 141 21.03 5.08 -11.52
N LYS A 142 20.18 5.86 -12.21
CA LYS A 142 20.62 7.02 -12.98
C LYS A 142 21.26 8.08 -12.09
N LYS A 143 20.61 8.42 -10.97
CA LYS A 143 21.12 9.38 -9.98
C LYS A 143 22.44 8.92 -9.38
N ILE A 144 22.58 7.65 -9.02
CA ILE A 144 23.83 7.07 -8.51
C ILE A 144 24.95 7.23 -9.56
N LYS A 145 24.70 6.87 -10.83
CA LYS A 145 25.69 6.97 -11.90
C LYS A 145 26.09 8.41 -12.22
N SER A 146 25.16 9.36 -12.08
CA SER A 146 25.41 10.79 -12.35
C SER A 146 26.12 11.50 -11.18
N ASN A 147 26.23 10.85 -10.01
CA ASN A 147 26.85 11.39 -8.81
C ASN A 147 28.00 10.49 -8.33
N ASP A 148 28.95 10.21 -9.19
CA ASP A 148 30.20 9.48 -8.87
C ASP A 148 29.99 8.14 -8.15
N GLY A 149 28.89 7.43 -8.46
CA GLY A 149 28.60 6.09 -7.92
C GLY A 149 27.85 6.07 -6.60
N SER A 150 27.45 7.23 -6.06
CA SER A 150 26.62 7.32 -4.85
C SER A 150 25.61 8.46 -4.96
N PHE A 151 24.44 8.28 -4.34
CA PHE A 151 23.39 9.31 -4.29
C PHE A 151 22.78 9.34 -2.89
N SER A 152 22.88 10.50 -2.25
CA SER A 152 22.29 10.74 -0.92
C SER A 152 20.93 11.41 -1.04
N PHE A 153 20.01 11.02 -0.16
CA PHE A 153 18.66 11.58 -0.05
C PHE A 153 18.19 11.60 1.40
N SER A 154 17.29 12.53 1.71
CA SER A 154 16.73 12.67 3.06
C SER A 154 15.52 11.76 3.23
N THR A 155 15.42 11.13 4.38
CA THR A 155 14.27 10.31 4.80
C THR A 155 13.23 11.15 5.54
N VAL A 156 12.04 10.61 5.77
CA VAL A 156 10.97 11.26 6.57
C VAL A 156 11.40 11.46 8.03
N ALA A 157 12.36 10.70 8.52
CA ALA A 157 12.98 10.93 9.83
C ALA A 157 13.89 12.17 9.87
N GLY A 158 14.15 12.83 8.72
CA GLY A 158 15.07 13.97 8.62
C GLY A 158 16.55 13.58 8.55
N ALA A 159 16.87 12.30 8.57
CA ALA A 159 18.24 11.80 8.47
C ALA A 159 18.57 11.44 7.01
N GLU A 160 19.85 11.42 6.68
CA GLU A 160 20.35 11.13 5.34
C GLU A 160 20.58 9.63 5.15
N MET A 161 20.24 9.15 3.97
CA MET A 161 20.54 7.80 3.50
C MET A 161 21.26 7.89 2.17
N THR A 162 22.27 7.04 1.95
CA THR A 162 23.05 7.01 0.72
C THR A 162 22.78 5.72 -0.05
N ALA A 163 22.38 5.85 -1.30
CA ALA A 163 22.31 4.72 -2.24
C ALA A 163 23.58 4.64 -3.09
N MET A 164 24.04 3.43 -3.35
CA MET A 164 25.21 3.16 -4.20
C MET A 164 25.00 1.89 -5.02
N LEU A 165 25.76 1.74 -6.09
CA LEU A 165 25.81 0.50 -6.87
C LEU A 165 27.02 -0.34 -6.46
N LYS A 166 26.76 -1.59 -6.10
CA LYS A 166 27.78 -2.59 -5.86
C LYS A 166 27.41 -3.88 -6.59
N ASP A 167 28.29 -4.36 -7.43
CA ASP A 167 28.08 -5.59 -8.24
C ASP A 167 26.77 -5.58 -9.05
N GLY A 168 26.38 -4.38 -9.53
CA GLY A 168 25.14 -4.17 -10.30
C GLY A 168 23.86 -4.11 -9.44
N LYS A 169 23.96 -4.22 -8.13
CA LYS A 169 22.86 -4.15 -7.17
C LYS A 169 22.84 -2.80 -6.47
N VAL A 170 21.64 -2.34 -6.15
CA VAL A 170 21.46 -1.13 -5.34
C VAL A 170 21.67 -1.50 -3.86
N MET A 171 22.60 -0.79 -3.25
CA MET A 171 22.88 -0.88 -1.82
C MET A 171 22.51 0.43 -1.16
N LEU A 172 21.87 0.36 -0.01
CA LEU A 172 21.61 1.50 0.86
C LEU A 172 22.62 1.49 2.00
N LYS A 173 23.18 2.65 2.29
CA LYS A 173 24.09 2.86 3.43
C LYS A 173 23.42 3.85 4.38
N ASP A 174 23.33 3.49 5.66
CA ASP A 174 22.83 4.37 6.72
C ASP A 174 23.93 5.26 7.31
N GLY A 175 23.55 6.18 8.22
CA GLY A 175 24.48 7.07 8.91
C GLY A 175 25.54 6.33 9.72
N ALA A 176 25.20 5.18 10.31
CA ALA A 176 26.11 4.33 11.07
C ALA A 176 27.08 3.50 10.18
N GLY A 177 26.88 3.54 8.85
CA GLY A 177 27.70 2.80 7.90
C GLY A 177 27.23 1.37 7.60
N ASN A 178 26.08 0.94 8.15
CA ASN A 178 25.50 -0.35 7.80
C ASN A 178 24.97 -0.34 6.37
N MET A 179 24.96 -1.50 5.75
CA MET A 179 24.55 -1.66 4.36
C MET A 179 23.38 -2.63 4.23
N ALA A 180 22.39 -2.23 3.43
CA ALA A 180 21.27 -3.06 3.04
C ALA A 180 21.21 -3.19 1.51
N GLU A 181 21.01 -4.40 1.00
CA GLU A 181 20.82 -4.68 -0.42
C GLU A 181 19.33 -4.59 -0.76
N VAL A 182 18.98 -3.95 -1.86
CA VAL A 182 17.66 -4.01 -2.45
C VAL A 182 17.49 -5.33 -3.18
N VAL A 183 16.68 -6.23 -2.62
CA VAL A 183 16.46 -7.59 -3.15
C VAL A 183 15.29 -7.67 -4.11
N LYS A 184 14.31 -6.77 -3.96
CA LYS A 184 13.19 -6.59 -4.88
C LYS A 184 12.87 -5.10 -4.97
N ALA A 185 12.86 -4.57 -6.16
CA ALA A 185 12.60 -3.16 -6.42
C ALA A 185 11.26 -2.97 -7.15
N ASP A 186 10.79 -1.73 -7.19
CA ASP A 186 9.66 -1.27 -7.99
C ASP A 186 8.38 -2.13 -7.77
N VAL A 187 8.02 -2.33 -6.51
CA VAL A 187 6.72 -2.89 -6.17
C VAL A 187 5.74 -1.73 -6.03
N ASP A 188 4.91 -1.57 -7.05
CA ASP A 188 3.98 -0.45 -7.17
C ASP A 188 2.84 -0.54 -6.17
N ALA A 189 2.52 0.58 -5.53
CA ALA A 189 1.37 0.79 -4.67
C ALA A 189 0.62 2.06 -5.07
N SER A 190 -0.66 2.17 -4.72
CA SER A 190 -1.50 3.33 -5.08
C SER A 190 -1.01 4.66 -4.50
N ASN A 191 -0.16 4.63 -3.50
CA ASN A 191 0.40 5.80 -2.82
C ASN A 191 1.93 5.83 -2.79
N GLY A 192 2.60 5.08 -3.69
CA GLY A 192 4.05 5.11 -3.84
C GLY A 192 4.66 3.79 -4.28
N VAL A 193 5.94 3.62 -4.02
CA VAL A 193 6.74 2.46 -4.43
C VAL A 193 7.40 1.80 -3.22
N VAL A 194 7.46 0.47 -3.23
CA VAL A 194 8.13 -0.31 -2.19
C VAL A 194 9.35 -1.02 -2.76
N HIS A 195 10.49 -0.83 -2.11
CA HIS A 195 11.73 -1.56 -2.35
C HIS A 195 12.02 -2.48 -1.18
N VAL A 196 12.08 -3.77 -1.41
CA VAL A 196 12.36 -4.76 -0.36
C VAL A 196 13.86 -4.87 -0.13
N ILE A 197 14.28 -4.78 1.13
CA ILE A 197 15.69 -4.80 1.54
C ILE A 197 15.99 -5.97 2.48
N ASN A 198 17.25 -6.45 2.43
CA ASN A 198 17.71 -7.62 3.18
C ASN A 198 18.34 -7.31 4.55
N ALA A 199 18.37 -6.05 4.95
CA ALA A 199 18.85 -5.62 6.26
C ALA A 199 18.06 -4.38 6.73
N VAL A 200 17.94 -4.19 8.03
CA VAL A 200 17.34 -2.99 8.64
C VAL A 200 18.38 -1.89 8.66
N VAL A 201 18.04 -0.70 8.18
CA VAL A 201 18.86 0.51 8.27
C VAL A 201 18.41 1.35 9.46
N MET A 202 19.33 1.97 10.17
CA MET A 202 19.02 2.75 11.36
C MET A 202 19.67 4.12 11.29
N ALA A 203 18.97 5.15 11.75
CA ALA A 203 19.61 6.43 12.04
C ALA A 203 20.53 6.27 13.27
N GLU A 204 21.62 7.01 13.29
CA GLU A 204 22.48 7.14 14.49
C GLU A 204 21.72 7.76 15.66
#